data_3b9548605558c3b0a910a2e95f923a4b
#
_entry.id   3b9548605558c3b0a910a2e95f923a4b
#
_cell.length_a   1.000
_cell.length_b   1.000
_cell.length_c   1.000
_cell.angle_alpha   90.00
_cell.angle_beta   90.00
_cell.angle_gamma   90.00
#
_symmetry.space_group_name_H-M   'P 1'
#
loop_
_entity.id
_entity.type
_entity.pdbx_description
1 polymer ?
#
loop_
_entity_poly.entity_id
_entity_poly.type
_entity_poly.pdbx_seq_one_letter_code
_entity_poly.pdbx_strand_id
1 'polypeptide(L)'
;MSDERFIYRLGYTKGDRVKYISHLDFLRCVNRSFKRAKVPVKYSQGFNPHILLNIGLPCPVGVSSVCEELDIELTHPMENDEIIKRMNSSLPDAIKVLWCKRKTNEPDFYDIEYARYSINFSTDKDFDTDAFSKEDEFLIEKNSKRGMKEVNIFEFVKELKISKNADGTYFADAVISAGNKLNLKPDLLISALSSYYNMNIKDVYIERKEIFYENLK
;
A
#
# COMPACT_ATOMS: atom_id res chain seq x y z
N MET A 1 3.66 38.02 -3.19
CA MET A 1 2.84 37.17 -4.07
C MET A 1 2.88 35.78 -3.43
N SER A 2 1.76 35.27 -2.96
CA SER A 2 1.69 33.88 -2.47
C SER A 2 2.03 32.99 -3.64
N ASP A 3 3.07 32.18 -3.50
CA ASP A 3 3.48 31.19 -4.50
C ASP A 3 2.40 30.11 -4.52
N GLU A 4 1.39 30.26 -5.37
CA GLU A 4 0.27 29.31 -5.47
C GLU A 4 0.81 27.95 -5.89
N ARG A 5 0.56 26.93 -5.07
CA ARG A 5 1.01 25.56 -5.33
C ARG A 5 -0.10 24.76 -6.01
N PHE A 6 0.24 24.04 -7.05
CA PHE A 6 -0.67 23.18 -7.80
C PHE A 6 -0.37 21.71 -7.47
N ILE A 7 -0.86 21.26 -6.30
CA ILE A 7 -0.68 19.88 -5.86
C ILE A 7 -1.91 19.07 -6.26
N TYR A 8 -1.67 17.91 -6.87
CA TYR A 8 -2.71 16.94 -7.25
C TYR A 8 -2.47 15.62 -6.55
N ARG A 9 -3.54 15.03 -6.04
CA ARG A 9 -3.55 13.67 -5.55
C ARG A 9 -4.10 12.75 -6.62
N LEU A 10 -3.38 11.66 -6.91
CA LEU A 10 -3.78 10.61 -7.84
C LEU A 10 -3.96 9.31 -7.08
N GLY A 11 -5.12 8.67 -7.29
CA GLY A 11 -5.36 7.29 -6.87
C GLY A 11 -5.02 6.34 -8.02
N TYR A 12 -4.28 5.25 -7.72
CA TYR A 12 -3.82 4.33 -8.75
C TYR A 12 -3.80 2.88 -8.27
N THR A 13 -3.72 1.95 -9.23
CA THR A 13 -3.53 0.52 -8.95
C THR A 13 -2.08 0.10 -9.18
N LYS A 14 -1.64 -0.92 -8.43
CA LYS A 14 -0.41 -1.68 -8.70
C LYS A 14 -0.82 -3.14 -8.93
N GLY A 15 -1.06 -3.49 -10.20
CA GLY A 15 -1.57 -4.80 -10.57
C GLY A 15 -0.56 -5.95 -10.37
N ASP A 16 -1.05 -7.17 -10.49
CA ASP A 16 -0.30 -8.39 -10.20
C ASP A 16 1.01 -8.53 -10.99
N ARG A 17 1.01 -8.15 -12.28
CA ARG A 17 2.20 -8.23 -13.15
C ARG A 17 3.38 -7.38 -12.67
N VAL A 18 3.14 -6.39 -11.82
CA VAL A 18 4.17 -5.47 -11.30
C VAL A 18 4.33 -5.55 -9.78
N LYS A 19 3.72 -6.52 -9.12
CA LYS A 19 3.79 -6.65 -7.66
C LYS A 19 5.22 -6.86 -7.13
N TYR A 20 6.10 -7.46 -7.93
CA TYR A 20 7.48 -7.76 -7.52
C TYR A 20 8.49 -6.65 -7.82
N ILE A 21 8.09 -5.52 -8.41
CA ILE A 21 9.00 -4.40 -8.61
C ILE A 21 9.33 -3.69 -7.29
N SER A 22 10.57 -3.28 -7.14
CA SER A 22 11.00 -2.51 -5.96
C SER A 22 10.35 -1.11 -5.92
N HIS A 23 10.28 -0.52 -4.73
CA HIS A 23 9.80 0.87 -4.59
C HIS A 23 10.59 1.87 -5.46
N LEU A 24 11.90 1.72 -5.55
CA LEU A 24 12.74 2.60 -6.37
C LEU A 24 12.47 2.42 -7.86
N ASP A 25 12.24 1.20 -8.34
CA ASP A 25 11.92 0.95 -9.74
C ASP A 25 10.51 1.44 -10.08
N PHE A 26 9.57 1.30 -9.14
CA PHE A 26 8.24 1.90 -9.26
C PHE A 26 8.35 3.43 -9.39
N LEU A 27 9.10 4.11 -8.51
CA LEU A 27 9.33 5.55 -8.61
C LEU A 27 9.96 5.95 -9.94
N ARG A 28 10.95 5.21 -10.43
CA ARG A 28 11.57 5.44 -11.74
C ARG A 28 10.56 5.30 -12.88
N CYS A 29 9.70 4.27 -12.81
CA CYS A 29 8.64 4.04 -13.78
C CYS A 29 7.66 5.22 -13.82
N VAL A 30 7.14 5.63 -12.67
CA VAL A 30 6.17 6.75 -12.54
C VAL A 30 6.80 8.07 -13.02
N ASN A 31 8.01 8.39 -12.58
CA ASN A 31 8.73 9.60 -13.00
C ASN A 31 8.95 9.66 -14.53
N ARG A 32 9.33 8.53 -15.14
CA ARG A 32 9.46 8.43 -16.62
C ARG A 32 8.11 8.58 -17.30
N SER A 33 7.04 8.06 -16.69
CA SER A 33 5.69 8.16 -17.25
C SER A 33 5.17 9.60 -17.23
N PHE A 34 5.37 10.36 -16.14
CA PHE A 34 5.05 11.79 -16.10
C PHE A 34 5.77 12.57 -17.21
N LYS A 35 7.06 12.28 -17.43
CA LYS A 35 7.84 12.93 -18.51
C LYS A 35 7.29 12.59 -19.91
N ARG A 36 7.01 11.32 -20.20
CA ARG A 36 6.44 10.88 -21.50
C ARG A 36 5.05 11.45 -21.72
N ALA A 37 4.23 11.50 -20.67
CA ALA A 37 2.90 12.07 -20.66
C ALA A 37 2.88 13.59 -20.86
N LYS A 38 4.05 14.26 -20.81
CA LYS A 38 4.18 15.73 -20.87
C LYS A 38 3.28 16.44 -19.86
N VAL A 39 3.12 15.84 -18.66
CA VAL A 39 2.48 16.50 -17.53
C VAL A 39 3.46 17.55 -16.98
N PRO A 40 3.04 18.80 -16.72
CA PRO A 40 3.92 19.91 -16.35
C PRO A 40 4.36 19.81 -14.88
N VAL A 41 5.09 18.75 -14.54
CA VAL A 41 5.56 18.49 -13.19
C VAL A 41 6.59 19.50 -12.70
N LYS A 42 6.52 19.89 -11.45
CA LYS A 42 7.51 20.76 -10.79
C LYS A 42 8.69 19.94 -10.29
N TYR A 43 9.87 20.51 -10.40
CA TYR A 43 11.13 19.90 -9.94
C TYR A 43 11.63 20.61 -8.70
N SER A 44 12.35 19.86 -7.85
CA SER A 44 13.10 20.44 -6.74
C SER A 44 14.21 21.36 -7.25
N GLN A 45 14.60 22.33 -6.41
CA GLN A 45 15.75 23.18 -6.65
C GLN A 45 17.04 22.46 -6.25
N GLY A 46 18.17 22.80 -6.87
CA GLY A 46 19.49 22.29 -6.52
C GLY A 46 20.19 21.54 -7.64
N PHE A 47 21.32 20.91 -7.34
CA PHE A 47 22.23 20.26 -8.32
C PHE A 47 21.66 18.98 -8.94
N ASN A 48 20.75 18.29 -8.25
CA ASN A 48 20.09 17.06 -8.74
C ASN A 48 18.57 17.22 -8.70
N PRO A 49 17.96 17.94 -9.66
CA PRO A 49 16.53 18.18 -9.67
C PRO A 49 15.74 16.86 -9.82
N HIS A 50 14.79 16.65 -8.93
CA HIS A 50 13.85 15.52 -8.99
C HIS A 50 12.42 16.05 -8.97
N ILE A 51 11.49 15.26 -9.53
CA ILE A 51 10.06 15.59 -9.53
C ILE A 51 9.57 15.67 -8.08
N LEU A 52 8.82 16.72 -7.74
CA LEU A 52 8.19 16.87 -6.42
C LEU A 52 6.98 15.95 -6.35
N LEU A 53 7.25 14.70 -6.01
CA LEU A 53 6.29 13.62 -5.91
C LEU A 53 6.42 12.94 -4.55
N ASN A 54 5.29 12.64 -3.91
CA ASN A 54 5.21 11.91 -2.67
C ASN A 54 4.25 10.72 -2.82
N ILE A 55 4.65 9.52 -2.38
CA ILE A 55 3.80 8.33 -2.34
C ILE A 55 3.29 8.14 -0.92
N GLY A 56 1.98 7.95 -0.78
CA GLY A 56 1.33 7.88 0.52
C GLY A 56 1.81 6.70 1.36
N LEU A 57 1.57 5.50 0.89
CA LEU A 57 1.95 4.27 1.57
C LEU A 57 2.64 3.33 0.58
N PRO A 58 4.00 3.30 0.53
CA PRO A 58 4.71 2.43 -0.40
C PRO A 58 4.22 0.98 -0.33
N CYS A 59 3.74 0.45 -1.48
CA CYS A 59 3.24 -0.91 -1.55
C CYS A 59 4.40 -1.92 -1.43
N PRO A 60 4.35 -2.90 -0.51
CA PRO A 60 5.40 -3.90 -0.37
C PRO A 60 5.64 -4.70 -1.65
N VAL A 61 6.85 -5.26 -1.80
CA VAL A 61 7.16 -6.22 -2.87
C VAL A 61 6.32 -7.48 -2.64
N GLY A 62 5.77 -8.04 -3.71
CA GLY A 62 4.88 -9.21 -3.64
C GLY A 62 3.41 -8.88 -3.41
N VAL A 63 3.07 -7.61 -3.11
CA VAL A 63 1.71 -7.15 -2.87
C VAL A 63 1.19 -6.38 -4.08
N SER A 64 0.01 -6.76 -4.58
CA SER A 64 -0.80 -5.94 -5.49
C SER A 64 -1.67 -4.95 -4.73
N SER A 65 -2.20 -3.94 -5.40
CA SER A 65 -3.05 -2.94 -4.76
C SER A 65 -4.03 -2.29 -5.73
N VAL A 66 -5.21 -1.96 -5.22
CA VAL A 66 -6.24 -1.21 -5.95
C VAL A 66 -6.49 0.19 -5.38
N CYS A 67 -5.71 0.62 -4.39
CA CYS A 67 -5.98 1.82 -3.60
C CYS A 67 -4.73 2.66 -3.27
N GLU A 68 -3.72 2.64 -4.12
CA GLU A 68 -2.51 3.44 -3.91
C GLU A 68 -2.76 4.92 -4.18
N GLU A 69 -2.03 5.78 -3.47
CA GLU A 69 -2.12 7.23 -3.64
C GLU A 69 -0.73 7.87 -3.77
N LEU A 70 -0.65 8.90 -4.60
CA LEU A 70 0.51 9.78 -4.70
C LEU A 70 0.08 11.24 -4.83
N ASP A 71 0.88 12.14 -4.27
CA ASP A 71 0.79 13.59 -4.49
C ASP A 71 1.87 14.04 -5.47
N ILE A 72 1.51 14.91 -6.42
CA ILE A 72 2.40 15.49 -7.43
C ILE A 72 2.22 17.01 -7.49
N GLU A 73 3.30 17.77 -7.51
CA GLU A 73 3.25 19.22 -7.70
C GLU A 73 3.48 19.56 -9.18
N LEU A 74 2.60 20.39 -9.75
CA LEU A 74 2.68 20.90 -11.12
C LEU A 74 3.15 22.35 -11.15
N THR A 75 3.70 22.79 -12.29
CA THR A 75 4.13 24.19 -12.51
C THR A 75 2.96 25.11 -12.80
N HIS A 76 1.84 24.60 -13.30
CA HIS A 76 0.60 25.32 -13.58
C HIS A 76 -0.58 24.34 -13.51
N PRO A 77 -1.82 24.83 -13.34
CA PRO A 77 -2.99 23.95 -13.22
C PRO A 77 -3.25 23.16 -14.51
N MET A 78 -3.82 21.99 -14.35
CA MET A 78 -4.23 21.09 -15.43
C MET A 78 -5.54 20.40 -15.05
N GLU A 79 -6.39 20.10 -16.05
CA GLU A 79 -7.64 19.38 -15.82
C GLU A 79 -7.38 17.94 -15.36
N ASN A 80 -8.16 17.49 -14.36
CA ASN A 80 -8.00 16.16 -13.75
C ASN A 80 -8.07 15.03 -14.77
N ASP A 81 -9.07 15.05 -15.64
CA ASP A 81 -9.28 14.02 -16.68
C ASP A 81 -8.15 13.98 -17.71
N GLU A 82 -7.55 15.13 -18.00
CA GLU A 82 -6.41 15.19 -18.91
C GLU A 82 -5.16 14.60 -18.25
N ILE A 83 -4.94 14.80 -16.96
CA ILE A 83 -3.86 14.14 -16.21
C ILE A 83 -4.06 12.62 -16.25
N ILE A 84 -5.26 12.14 -15.93
CA ILE A 84 -5.60 10.70 -15.94
C ILE A 84 -5.34 10.10 -17.33
N LYS A 85 -5.87 10.71 -18.39
CA LYS A 85 -5.72 10.26 -19.77
C LYS A 85 -4.27 10.17 -20.17
N ARG A 86 -3.47 11.21 -19.96
CA ARG A 86 -2.05 11.25 -20.31
C ARG A 86 -1.25 10.22 -19.53
N MET A 87 -1.49 10.11 -18.21
CA MET A 87 -0.79 9.14 -17.40
C MET A 87 -1.11 7.71 -17.82
N ASN A 88 -2.38 7.37 -18.03
CA ASN A 88 -2.79 6.03 -18.47
C ASN A 88 -2.29 5.65 -19.87
N SER A 89 -2.03 6.63 -20.75
CA SER A 89 -1.39 6.35 -22.05
C SER A 89 0.13 6.13 -21.96
N SER A 90 0.75 6.47 -20.82
CA SER A 90 2.20 6.42 -20.62
C SER A 90 2.65 5.39 -19.57
N LEU A 91 1.77 4.96 -18.68
CA LEU A 91 2.04 3.93 -17.69
C LEU A 91 1.99 2.52 -18.34
N PRO A 92 2.71 1.54 -17.78
CA PRO A 92 2.48 0.14 -18.11
C PRO A 92 1.05 -0.29 -17.80
N ASP A 93 0.48 -1.22 -18.57
CA ASP A 93 -0.92 -1.66 -18.42
C ASP A 93 -1.30 -2.16 -17.02
N ALA A 94 -0.33 -2.65 -16.27
CA ALA A 94 -0.56 -3.14 -14.91
C ALA A 94 -0.61 -2.02 -13.83
N ILE A 95 -0.42 -0.75 -14.23
CA ILE A 95 -0.55 0.42 -13.36
C ILE A 95 -1.58 1.35 -13.99
N LYS A 96 -2.67 1.64 -13.29
CA LYS A 96 -3.74 2.51 -13.79
C LYS A 96 -4.03 3.63 -12.80
N VAL A 97 -4.05 4.86 -13.27
CA VAL A 97 -4.61 5.99 -12.54
C VAL A 97 -6.13 5.90 -12.63
N LEU A 98 -6.77 5.81 -11.48
CA LEU A 98 -8.23 5.66 -11.34
C LEU A 98 -8.93 7.00 -11.22
N TRP A 99 -8.33 7.92 -10.49
CA TRP A 99 -8.85 9.25 -10.23
C TRP A 99 -7.69 10.23 -9.99
N CYS A 100 -8.00 11.50 -10.19
CA CYS A 100 -7.10 12.63 -9.91
C CYS A 100 -7.94 13.76 -9.36
N LYS A 101 -7.41 14.49 -8.38
CA LYS A 101 -8.03 15.71 -7.84
C LYS A 101 -6.97 16.70 -7.39
N ARG A 102 -7.25 17.99 -7.54
CA ARG A 102 -6.42 19.03 -6.94
C ARG A 102 -6.54 18.94 -5.42
N LYS A 103 -5.39 18.87 -4.74
CA LYS A 103 -5.34 18.77 -3.27
C LYS A 103 -5.74 20.09 -2.64
N THR A 104 -6.71 20.07 -1.75
CA THR A 104 -7.20 21.22 -0.99
C THR A 104 -7.17 20.92 0.51
N ASN A 105 -8.02 20.01 0.97
CA ASN A 105 -8.20 19.64 2.38
C ASN A 105 -8.04 18.12 2.61
N GLU A 106 -7.43 17.41 1.66
CA GLU A 106 -7.15 15.99 1.82
C GLU A 106 -6.18 15.76 2.97
N PRO A 107 -6.35 14.65 3.74
CA PRO A 107 -5.46 14.30 4.83
C PRO A 107 -4.02 14.13 4.33
N ASP A 108 -3.06 14.41 5.19
CA ASP A 108 -1.66 14.15 4.88
C ASP A 108 -1.38 12.63 4.90
N PHE A 109 -0.44 12.17 4.08
CA PHE A 109 0.00 10.77 4.10
C PHE A 109 0.64 10.36 5.44
N TYR A 110 1.05 11.33 6.24
CA TYR A 110 1.53 11.08 7.60
C TYR A 110 0.41 10.56 8.52
N ASP A 111 -0.85 10.88 8.20
CA ASP A 111 -2.04 10.50 8.97
C ASP A 111 -2.56 9.10 8.60
N ILE A 112 -1.88 8.38 7.69
CA ILE A 112 -2.22 6.98 7.41
C ILE A 112 -1.97 6.15 8.66
N GLU A 113 -2.98 5.37 9.06
CA GLU A 113 -2.95 4.56 10.29
C GLU A 113 -3.05 3.06 10.00
N TYR A 114 -3.97 2.66 9.14
CA TYR A 114 -4.20 1.26 8.81
C TYR A 114 -4.33 1.03 7.30
N ALA A 115 -4.20 -0.23 6.91
CA ALA A 115 -4.58 -0.67 5.57
C ALA A 115 -5.30 -2.03 5.65
N ARG A 116 -6.29 -2.22 4.78
CA ARG A 116 -7.01 -3.48 4.59
C ARG A 116 -6.35 -4.29 3.50
N TYR A 117 -6.18 -5.56 3.79
CA TYR A 117 -5.62 -6.54 2.85
C TYR A 117 -6.57 -7.72 2.68
N SER A 118 -6.76 -8.16 1.44
CA SER A 118 -7.29 -9.48 1.13
C SER A 118 -6.11 -10.42 0.89
N ILE A 119 -6.11 -11.56 1.56
CA ILE A 119 -5.03 -12.54 1.50
C ILE A 119 -5.64 -13.91 1.18
N ASN A 120 -5.26 -14.48 0.04
CA ASN A 120 -5.61 -15.86 -0.31
C ASN A 120 -4.37 -16.74 -0.11
N PHE A 121 -4.56 -17.93 0.42
CA PHE A 121 -3.47 -18.87 0.67
C PHE A 121 -3.97 -20.31 0.75
N SER A 122 -3.06 -21.26 0.56
CA SER A 122 -3.27 -22.69 0.79
C SER A 122 -2.48 -23.17 2.00
N THR A 123 -2.90 -24.28 2.61
CA THR A 123 -2.24 -24.88 3.78
C THR A 123 -2.13 -26.38 3.61
N ASP A 124 -1.21 -26.98 4.34
CA ASP A 124 -1.00 -28.44 4.37
C ASP A 124 -1.97 -29.18 5.32
N LYS A 125 -2.75 -28.45 6.11
CA LYS A 125 -3.76 -29.00 7.02
C LYS A 125 -4.88 -28.01 7.31
N ASP A 126 -6.03 -28.50 7.72
CA ASP A 126 -7.12 -27.67 8.23
C ASP A 126 -6.82 -27.14 9.64
N PHE A 127 -7.39 -25.98 9.96
CA PHE A 127 -7.24 -25.33 11.25
C PHE A 127 -8.53 -24.57 11.67
N ASP A 128 -8.66 -24.28 12.96
CA ASP A 128 -9.73 -23.43 13.48
C ASP A 128 -9.45 -21.96 13.10
N THR A 129 -10.23 -21.42 12.18
CA THR A 129 -10.05 -20.07 11.64
C THR A 129 -10.27 -18.96 12.66
N ASP A 130 -10.94 -19.26 13.79
CA ASP A 130 -11.29 -18.28 14.83
C ASP A 130 -10.31 -18.30 16.00
N ALA A 131 -9.52 -19.35 16.17
CA ALA A 131 -8.66 -19.53 17.35
C ALA A 131 -7.65 -18.39 17.50
N PHE A 132 -6.91 -18.05 16.43
CA PHE A 132 -5.90 -16.98 16.47
C PHE A 132 -6.48 -15.62 16.88
N SER A 133 -7.65 -15.28 16.37
CA SER A 133 -8.29 -13.98 16.65
C SER A 133 -8.89 -13.86 18.05
N LYS A 134 -8.92 -14.95 18.83
CA LYS A 134 -9.40 -14.99 20.22
C LYS A 134 -8.28 -14.93 21.24
N GLU A 135 -7.03 -14.97 20.79
CA GLU A 135 -5.88 -14.84 21.67
C GLU A 135 -5.64 -13.39 22.08
N ASP A 136 -5.21 -13.18 23.32
CA ASP A 136 -4.89 -11.85 23.83
C ASP A 136 -3.44 -11.45 23.52
N GLU A 137 -2.56 -12.43 23.34
CA GLU A 137 -1.14 -12.22 23.13
C GLU A 137 -0.53 -13.29 22.21
N PHE A 138 0.19 -12.84 21.18
CA PHE A 138 1.07 -13.67 20.39
C PHE A 138 2.32 -12.90 20.02
N LEU A 139 3.46 -13.27 20.63
CA LEU A 139 4.73 -12.58 20.45
C LEU A 139 5.37 -12.99 19.09
N ILE A 140 5.80 -12.00 18.35
CA ILE A 140 6.55 -12.16 17.11
C ILE A 140 7.83 -11.33 17.15
N GLU A 141 8.86 -11.82 16.46
CA GLU A 141 10.07 -11.04 16.21
C GLU A 141 9.85 -10.05 15.08
N LYS A 142 10.11 -8.78 15.34
CA LYS A 142 9.99 -7.72 14.34
C LYS A 142 11.28 -6.92 14.23
N ASN A 143 11.77 -6.74 13.01
CA ASN A 143 12.90 -5.85 12.73
C ASN A 143 12.52 -4.39 12.98
N SER A 144 13.31 -3.72 13.80
CA SER A 144 13.22 -2.29 14.07
C SER A 144 14.54 -1.58 13.70
N LYS A 145 14.53 -0.25 13.66
CA LYS A 145 15.77 0.55 13.45
C LYS A 145 16.86 0.29 14.53
N ARG A 146 16.49 -0.31 15.67
CA ARG A 146 17.37 -0.61 16.81
C ARG A 146 17.71 -2.10 16.95
N GLY A 147 17.32 -2.94 15.97
CA GLY A 147 17.50 -4.39 15.98
C GLY A 147 16.17 -5.16 16.10
N MET A 148 16.27 -6.47 16.32
CA MET A 148 15.11 -7.34 16.53
C MET A 148 14.45 -7.01 17.86
N LYS A 149 13.12 -6.96 17.87
CA LYS A 149 12.30 -6.75 19.05
C LYS A 149 11.12 -7.71 19.04
N GLU A 150 10.84 -8.36 20.17
CA GLU A 150 9.58 -9.06 20.37
C GLU A 150 8.46 -8.05 20.57
N VAL A 151 7.34 -8.26 19.88
CA VAL A 151 6.14 -7.44 19.95
C VAL A 151 4.91 -8.33 19.92
N ASN A 152 3.84 -7.94 20.63
CA ASN A 152 2.56 -8.60 20.48
C ASN A 152 1.93 -8.22 19.15
N ILE A 153 1.63 -9.20 18.27
CA ILE A 153 1.07 -8.94 16.94
C ILE A 153 -0.29 -8.24 17.01
N PHE A 154 -1.08 -8.51 18.06
CA PHE A 154 -2.42 -7.93 18.22
C PHE A 154 -2.41 -6.41 18.50
N GLU A 155 -1.26 -5.82 18.86
CA GLU A 155 -1.09 -4.37 18.88
C GLU A 155 -1.18 -3.75 17.47
N PHE A 156 -0.97 -4.55 16.43
CA PHE A 156 -0.93 -4.12 15.03
C PHE A 156 -2.14 -4.58 14.21
N VAL A 157 -2.92 -5.53 14.70
CA VAL A 157 -4.08 -6.11 14.00
C VAL A 157 -5.35 -5.50 14.56
N LYS A 158 -6.03 -4.68 13.74
CA LYS A 158 -7.31 -4.04 14.11
C LYS A 158 -8.49 -4.98 13.86
N GLU A 159 -8.48 -5.66 12.72
CA GLU A 159 -9.50 -6.63 12.31
C GLU A 159 -8.84 -7.79 11.61
N LEU A 160 -9.30 -9.00 11.89
CA LEU A 160 -8.90 -10.20 11.17
C LEU A 160 -10.08 -11.18 11.11
N LYS A 161 -10.45 -11.56 9.90
CA LYS A 161 -11.45 -12.58 9.62
C LYS A 161 -10.87 -13.58 8.64
N ILE A 162 -10.86 -14.85 9.00
CA ILE A 162 -10.38 -15.93 8.15
C ILE A 162 -11.55 -16.84 7.81
N SER A 163 -11.63 -17.29 6.57
CA SER A 163 -12.65 -18.23 6.10
C SER A 163 -12.04 -19.27 5.17
N LYS A 164 -12.60 -20.47 5.15
CA LYS A 164 -12.23 -21.52 4.21
C LYS A 164 -13.12 -21.43 2.97
N ASN A 165 -12.50 -21.41 1.79
CA ASN A 165 -13.19 -21.42 0.51
C ASN A 165 -13.68 -22.83 0.13
N ALA A 166 -14.62 -22.90 -0.81
CA ALA A 166 -15.17 -24.17 -1.29
C ALA A 166 -14.11 -25.07 -1.99
N ASP A 167 -13.04 -24.50 -2.53
CA ASP A 167 -11.93 -25.21 -3.16
C ASP A 167 -10.85 -25.68 -2.17
N GLY A 168 -11.05 -25.46 -0.87
CA GLY A 168 -10.11 -25.84 0.19
C GLY A 168 -9.01 -24.81 0.47
N THR A 169 -8.92 -23.73 -0.28
CA THR A 169 -8.04 -22.59 0.04
C THR A 169 -8.64 -21.75 1.17
N TYR A 170 -7.86 -20.80 1.67
CA TYR A 170 -8.30 -19.88 2.72
C TYR A 170 -8.25 -18.44 2.25
N PHE A 171 -9.16 -17.64 2.77
CA PHE A 171 -9.22 -16.20 2.57
C PHE A 171 -9.16 -15.50 3.92
N ALA A 172 -8.26 -14.52 4.04
CA ALA A 172 -8.21 -13.62 5.19
C ALA A 172 -8.48 -12.17 4.74
N ASP A 173 -9.42 -11.51 5.43
CA ASP A 173 -9.63 -10.07 5.39
C ASP A 173 -9.00 -9.48 6.65
N ALA A 174 -7.94 -8.69 6.49
CA ALA A 174 -7.15 -8.17 7.58
C ALA A 174 -6.99 -6.65 7.50
N VAL A 175 -7.32 -5.94 8.58
CA VAL A 175 -6.98 -4.53 8.76
C VAL A 175 -5.83 -4.45 9.74
N ILE A 176 -4.67 -4.01 9.26
CA ILE A 176 -3.44 -3.95 10.03
C ILE A 176 -2.80 -2.56 10.00
N SER A 177 -2.03 -2.25 11.03
CA SER A 177 -1.29 -0.99 11.13
C SER A 177 -0.34 -0.82 9.95
N ALA A 178 -0.43 0.33 9.27
CA ALA A 178 0.32 0.62 8.05
C ALA A 178 0.95 2.02 8.04
N GLY A 179 0.82 2.76 9.13
CA GLY A 179 1.27 4.14 9.22
C GLY A 179 2.71 4.31 9.68
N ASN A 180 3.08 5.57 9.87
CA ASN A 180 4.42 5.94 10.36
C ASN A 180 4.63 5.64 11.85
N LYS A 181 3.55 5.64 12.65
CA LYS A 181 3.59 5.36 14.10
C LYS A 181 3.74 3.87 14.36
N LEU A 182 2.87 3.09 13.74
CA LEU A 182 2.86 1.62 13.80
C LEU A 182 2.75 1.06 12.38
N ASN A 183 3.45 -0.03 12.11
CA ASN A 183 3.40 -0.69 10.81
C ASN A 183 3.62 -2.19 10.98
N LEU A 184 2.73 -3.00 10.42
CA LEU A 184 2.88 -4.44 10.26
C LEU A 184 2.88 -4.79 8.78
N LYS A 185 3.92 -5.48 8.31
CA LYS A 185 3.90 -6.02 6.94
C LYS A 185 2.95 -7.23 6.90
N PRO A 186 2.12 -7.37 5.84
CA PRO A 186 1.23 -8.53 5.72
C PRO A 186 1.96 -9.88 5.74
N ASP A 187 3.21 -9.94 5.26
CA ASP A 187 4.04 -11.16 5.33
C ASP A 187 4.29 -11.60 6.78
N LEU A 188 4.45 -10.66 7.72
CA LEU A 188 4.61 -10.99 9.14
C LEU A 188 3.33 -11.56 9.75
N LEU A 189 2.15 -11.10 9.32
CA LEU A 189 0.88 -11.70 9.73
C LEU A 189 0.77 -13.14 9.23
N ILE A 190 1.13 -13.41 7.97
CA ILE A 190 1.15 -14.77 7.41
C ILE A 190 2.15 -15.66 8.15
N SER A 191 3.33 -15.17 8.46
CA SER A 191 4.33 -15.91 9.24
C SER A 191 3.83 -16.22 10.65
N ALA A 192 3.13 -15.27 11.30
CA ALA A 192 2.54 -15.49 12.61
C ALA A 192 1.45 -16.54 12.58
N LEU A 193 0.54 -16.52 11.60
CA LEU A 193 -0.48 -17.56 11.40
C LEU A 193 0.16 -18.93 11.17
N SER A 194 1.18 -19.01 10.31
CA SER A 194 1.93 -20.24 10.07
C SER A 194 2.54 -20.80 11.35
N SER A 195 3.14 -19.96 12.18
CA SER A 195 3.76 -20.36 13.46
C SER A 195 2.73 -20.77 14.50
N TYR A 196 1.67 -19.98 14.68
CA TYR A 196 0.62 -20.23 15.67
C TYR A 196 -0.05 -21.59 15.46
N TYR A 197 -0.43 -21.88 14.22
CA TYR A 197 -1.07 -23.15 13.88
C TYR A 197 -0.09 -24.28 13.57
N ASN A 198 1.22 -24.01 13.60
CA ASN A 198 2.27 -24.98 13.20
C ASN A 198 1.92 -25.60 11.83
N MET A 199 1.63 -24.78 10.83
CA MET A 199 1.21 -25.20 9.49
C MET A 199 2.08 -24.55 8.42
N ASN A 200 2.14 -25.18 7.25
CA ASN A 200 2.85 -24.64 6.10
C ASN A 200 1.89 -23.89 5.19
N ILE A 201 2.01 -22.57 5.15
CA ILE A 201 1.22 -21.72 4.27
C ILE A 201 1.93 -21.59 2.92
N LYS A 202 1.19 -21.76 1.82
CA LYS A 202 1.68 -21.72 0.43
C LYS A 202 0.74 -20.88 -0.44
N ASP A 203 1.17 -20.63 -1.68
CA ASP A 203 0.38 -19.96 -2.72
C ASP A 203 -0.23 -18.64 -2.24
N VAL A 204 0.55 -17.86 -1.49
CA VAL A 204 0.07 -16.64 -0.87
C VAL A 204 -0.10 -15.55 -1.93
N TYR A 205 -1.32 -15.02 -2.01
CA TYR A 205 -1.66 -13.88 -2.83
C TYR A 205 -2.22 -12.76 -1.95
N ILE A 206 -1.55 -11.61 -1.96
CA ILE A 206 -1.89 -10.45 -1.11
C ILE A 206 -2.26 -9.26 -1.99
N GLU A 207 -3.41 -8.67 -1.70
CA GLU A 207 -3.84 -7.43 -2.35
C GLU A 207 -4.27 -6.40 -1.31
N ARG A 208 -3.73 -5.17 -1.40
CA ARG A 208 -4.19 -4.04 -0.59
C ARG A 208 -5.49 -3.50 -1.19
N LYS A 209 -6.54 -3.44 -0.36
CA LYS A 209 -7.89 -3.03 -0.76
C LYS A 209 -8.24 -1.61 -0.37
N GLU A 210 -7.71 -1.13 0.76
CA GLU A 210 -8.08 0.17 1.32
C GLU A 210 -6.97 0.74 2.21
N ILE A 211 -6.88 2.06 2.28
CA ILE A 211 -5.98 2.80 3.17
C ILE A 211 -6.85 3.68 4.07
N PHE A 212 -6.60 3.62 5.38
CA PHE A 212 -7.34 4.38 6.38
C PHE A 212 -6.46 5.45 6.99
N TYR A 213 -7.00 6.66 7.05
CA TYR A 213 -6.38 7.82 7.66
C TYR A 213 -6.91 8.03 9.08
N GLU A 214 -6.09 8.59 9.97
CA GLU A 214 -6.52 9.04 11.30
C GLU A 214 -7.65 10.07 11.12
N ASN A 215 -8.76 9.93 11.90
CA ASN A 215 -9.91 10.84 11.91
C ASN A 215 -10.82 10.90 10.65
N LEU A 216 -10.67 10.04 9.68
CA LEU A 216 -11.72 9.80 8.69
C LEU A 216 -12.65 8.68 9.22
N LYS A 217 -13.78 9.11 9.82
CA LYS A 217 -14.89 8.23 10.20
C LYS A 217 -15.83 8.03 9.02
#